data_7c8480849af8bf6b7942a4cf6db59691
#
_entry.id   7c8480849af8bf6b7942a4cf6db59691
#
_cell.length_a   1.000
_cell.length_b   1.000
_cell.length_c   1.000
_cell.angle_alpha   90.00
_cell.angle_beta   90.00
_cell.angle_gamma   90.00
#
_symmetry.space_group_name_H-M   'P 1'
#
loop_
_entity.id
_entity.type
_entity.pdbx_description
1 polymer ?
#
loop_
_entity_poly.entity_id
_entity_poly.type
_entity_poly.pdbx_seq_one_letter_code
_entity_poly.pdbx_strand_id
1 'polypeptide(L)'
;MGWLGLQVEPEPFPPHPERTRDLGTAELPLDLPEPVRRHFRAALGEQVPKTETAVVWGRGRFNLFGLWFPMRFKSYHVAGREFRRDMELTWFGRPIFQGYDAYLGGKGTLKFTGLFGLLNVSDEGEEMDQGDNLVMWAEAPFTTPSALVLNSRARWEPIDARAARLVFPFEDGNYPLTV
;
A
#
# COMPACT_ATOMS: atom_id res chain seq x y z
N MET A 1 -12.64 31.34 -8.08
CA MET A 1 -12.60 30.20 -9.05
C MET A 1 -11.59 29.12 -8.69
N GLY A 2 -10.43 29.43 -8.11
CA GLY A 2 -9.42 28.42 -7.78
C GLY A 2 -9.90 27.26 -6.87
N TRP A 3 -10.69 27.56 -5.84
CA TRP A 3 -11.23 26.56 -4.93
C TRP A 3 -12.22 25.59 -5.59
N LEU A 4 -12.98 26.02 -6.58
CA LEU A 4 -13.92 25.16 -7.31
C LEU A 4 -13.21 24.03 -8.05
N GLY A 5 -12.01 24.27 -8.57
CA GLY A 5 -11.21 23.24 -9.23
C GLY A 5 -10.78 22.10 -8.31
N LEU A 6 -10.64 22.37 -7.00
CA LEU A 6 -10.31 21.39 -5.99
C LEU A 6 -11.53 20.55 -5.53
N GLN A 7 -12.74 20.86 -6.00
CA GLN A 7 -13.95 20.07 -5.72
C GLN A 7 -14.27 19.08 -6.83
N VAL A 8 -13.62 19.21 -7.98
CA VAL A 8 -13.86 18.32 -9.13
C VAL A 8 -12.97 17.08 -9.00
N GLU A 9 -13.61 15.94 -8.80
CA GLU A 9 -12.89 14.66 -8.75
C GLU A 9 -12.41 14.22 -10.14
N PRO A 10 -11.19 13.67 -10.25
CA PRO A 10 -10.71 13.12 -11.52
C PRO A 10 -11.44 11.81 -11.86
N GLU A 11 -11.50 11.47 -13.14
CA GLU A 11 -11.82 10.12 -13.56
C GLU A 11 -10.74 9.14 -13.01
N PRO A 12 -11.12 7.97 -12.49
CA PRO A 12 -10.14 7.00 -12.02
C PRO A 12 -9.23 6.53 -13.16
N PHE A 13 -8.06 6.01 -12.82
CA PHE A 13 -7.26 5.28 -13.81
C PHE A 13 -8.07 4.11 -14.39
N PRO A 14 -7.84 3.76 -15.67
CA PRO A 14 -8.47 2.58 -16.25
C PRO A 14 -8.18 1.31 -15.44
N PRO A 15 -9.12 0.37 -15.37
CA PRO A 15 -8.89 -0.93 -14.77
C PRO A 15 -7.62 -1.60 -15.34
N HIS A 16 -6.94 -2.36 -14.50
CA HIS A 16 -5.80 -3.16 -14.96
C HIS A 16 -6.28 -4.24 -15.92
N PRO A 17 -5.74 -4.33 -17.15
CA PRO A 17 -6.28 -5.23 -18.18
C PRO A 17 -5.92 -6.69 -17.90
N GLU A 18 -4.83 -6.95 -17.19
CA GLU A 18 -4.36 -8.31 -16.91
C GLU A 18 -5.15 -8.93 -15.75
N ARG A 19 -5.51 -10.20 -15.93
CA ARG A 19 -6.04 -11.01 -14.84
C ARG A 19 -4.90 -11.70 -14.14
N THR A 20 -4.91 -11.66 -12.81
CA THR A 20 -3.99 -12.45 -12.00
C THR A 20 -4.21 -13.94 -12.22
N ARG A 21 -3.11 -14.68 -12.26
CA ARG A 21 -3.14 -16.14 -12.29
C ARG A 21 -3.81 -16.65 -11.00
N ASP A 22 -4.68 -17.61 -11.12
CA ASP A 22 -5.18 -18.35 -9.96
C ASP A 22 -4.05 -19.22 -9.40
N LEU A 23 -3.65 -18.92 -8.18
CA LEU A 23 -2.59 -19.64 -7.44
C LEU A 23 -3.18 -20.67 -6.47
N GLY A 24 -4.50 -20.83 -6.48
CA GLY A 24 -5.22 -21.67 -5.53
C GLY A 24 -5.26 -21.10 -4.12
N THR A 25 -5.52 -21.95 -3.16
CA THR A 25 -5.66 -21.60 -1.75
C THR A 25 -4.63 -22.31 -0.88
N ALA A 26 -4.53 -21.91 0.38
CA ALA A 26 -3.83 -22.61 1.44
C ALA A 26 -4.69 -22.58 2.71
N GLU A 27 -4.51 -23.54 3.59
CA GLU A 27 -5.15 -23.50 4.89
C GLU A 27 -4.65 -22.34 5.73
N LEU A 28 -5.55 -21.70 6.47
CA LEU A 28 -5.19 -20.68 7.44
C LEU A 28 -4.31 -21.30 8.53
N PRO A 29 -3.09 -20.79 8.79
CA PRO A 29 -2.18 -21.36 9.76
C PRO A 29 -2.79 -21.45 11.17
N LEU A 30 -2.59 -22.58 11.84
CA LEU A 30 -3.17 -22.86 13.18
C LEU A 30 -2.38 -22.20 14.31
N ASP A 31 -1.13 -21.86 14.06
CA ASP A 31 -0.18 -21.25 15.02
C ASP A 31 -0.30 -19.72 15.12
N LEU A 32 -1.20 -19.12 14.37
CA LEU A 32 -1.49 -17.68 14.46
C LEU A 32 -2.10 -17.33 15.83
N PRO A 33 -1.74 -16.17 16.42
CA PRO A 33 -2.45 -15.63 17.58
C PRO A 33 -3.96 -15.55 17.35
N GLU A 34 -4.76 -15.84 18.38
CA GLU A 34 -6.22 -15.94 18.27
C GLU A 34 -6.89 -14.69 17.65
N PRO A 35 -6.53 -13.43 18.01
CA PRO A 35 -7.15 -12.27 17.36
C PRO A 35 -6.84 -12.21 15.86
N VAL A 36 -5.63 -12.58 15.44
CA VAL A 36 -5.21 -12.63 14.03
C VAL A 36 -6.00 -13.71 13.29
N ARG A 37 -6.00 -14.92 13.82
CA ARG A 37 -6.71 -16.05 13.23
C ARG A 37 -8.21 -15.76 13.05
N ARG A 38 -8.85 -15.21 14.09
CA ARG A 38 -10.26 -14.81 14.03
C ARG A 38 -10.53 -13.77 12.95
N HIS A 39 -9.68 -12.75 12.84
CA HIS A 39 -9.78 -11.71 11.81
C HIS A 39 -9.67 -12.29 10.40
N PHE A 40 -8.59 -13.04 10.13
CA PHE A 40 -8.38 -13.60 8.79
C PHE A 40 -9.36 -14.70 8.41
N ARG A 41 -9.82 -15.48 9.38
CA ARG A 41 -10.93 -16.43 9.16
C ARG A 41 -12.22 -15.71 8.75
N ALA A 42 -12.54 -14.59 9.41
CA ALA A 42 -13.73 -13.80 9.07
C ALA A 42 -13.60 -13.12 7.70
N ALA A 43 -12.40 -12.65 7.34
CA ALA A 43 -12.14 -11.91 6.10
C ALA A 43 -11.94 -12.81 4.88
N LEU A 44 -11.23 -13.94 5.02
CA LEU A 44 -10.76 -14.78 3.93
C LEU A 44 -11.29 -16.23 4.00
N GLY A 45 -11.83 -16.67 5.13
CA GLY A 45 -12.24 -18.05 5.38
C GLY A 45 -11.08 -18.95 5.85
N GLU A 46 -11.35 -20.28 5.93
CA GLU A 46 -10.33 -21.26 6.31
C GLU A 46 -9.36 -21.57 5.14
N GLN A 47 -9.82 -21.37 3.91
CA GLN A 47 -9.02 -21.54 2.70
C GLN A 47 -8.63 -20.17 2.17
N VAL A 48 -7.42 -19.73 2.53
CA VAL A 48 -6.88 -18.40 2.20
C VAL A 48 -6.42 -18.37 0.74
N PRO A 49 -6.96 -17.49 -0.12
CA PRO A 49 -6.49 -17.34 -1.49
C PRO A 49 -5.01 -16.89 -1.51
N LYS A 50 -4.17 -17.60 -2.24
CA LYS A 50 -2.77 -17.20 -2.42
C LYS A 50 -2.70 -15.98 -3.32
N THR A 51 -2.02 -14.92 -2.84
CA THR A 51 -1.83 -13.67 -3.59
C THR A 51 -0.33 -13.35 -3.66
N GLU A 52 0.21 -13.28 -4.87
CA GLU A 52 1.59 -12.84 -5.11
C GLU A 52 1.65 -11.37 -5.50
N THR A 53 0.66 -10.91 -6.24
CA THR A 53 0.60 -9.53 -6.73
C THR A 53 -0.81 -8.98 -6.58
N ALA A 54 -0.90 -7.66 -6.41
CA ALA A 54 -2.18 -6.95 -6.45
C ALA A 54 -2.03 -5.63 -7.21
N VAL A 55 -3.10 -5.23 -7.89
CA VAL A 55 -3.21 -3.90 -8.47
C VAL A 55 -4.44 -3.23 -7.90
N VAL A 56 -4.24 -2.07 -7.29
CA VAL A 56 -5.29 -1.27 -6.66
C VAL A 56 -5.31 0.09 -7.33
N TRP A 57 -6.47 0.58 -7.69
CA TRP A 57 -6.62 1.93 -8.24
C TRP A 57 -7.86 2.59 -7.66
N GLY A 58 -7.79 3.90 -7.59
CA GLY A 58 -8.88 4.66 -6.98
C GLY A 58 -8.69 6.16 -7.05
N ARG A 59 -9.52 6.82 -6.28
CA ARG A 59 -9.50 8.27 -6.09
C ARG A 59 -9.43 8.59 -4.62
N GLY A 60 -8.92 9.76 -4.31
CA GLY A 60 -8.81 10.24 -2.95
C GLY A 60 -8.51 11.73 -2.91
N ARG A 61 -7.98 12.18 -1.80
CA ARG A 61 -7.49 13.55 -1.63
C ARG A 61 -6.10 13.50 -1.00
N PHE A 62 -5.20 14.31 -1.49
CA PHE A 62 -3.84 14.40 -1.02
C PHE A 62 -3.55 15.81 -0.51
N ASN A 63 -2.98 15.92 0.67
CA ASN A 63 -2.57 17.22 1.22
C ASN A 63 -1.17 17.55 0.72
N LEU A 64 -1.06 18.61 -0.06
CA LEU A 64 0.21 19.16 -0.52
C LEU A 64 0.27 20.63 -0.13
N PHE A 65 1.28 21.01 0.64
CA PHE A 65 1.48 22.37 1.14
C PHE A 65 0.26 22.97 1.88
N GLY A 66 -0.47 22.14 2.62
CA GLY A 66 -1.67 22.55 3.37
C GLY A 66 -2.96 22.62 2.54
N LEU A 67 -2.91 22.34 1.24
CA LEU A 67 -4.08 22.28 0.37
C LEU A 67 -4.43 20.83 0.03
N TRP A 68 -5.74 20.52 0.08
CA TRP A 68 -6.26 19.20 -0.27
C TRP A 68 -6.62 19.15 -1.75
N PHE A 69 -5.79 18.45 -2.52
CA PHE A 69 -6.04 18.21 -3.94
C PHE A 69 -6.81 16.91 -4.15
N PRO A 70 -7.82 16.89 -5.05
CA PRO A 70 -8.34 15.64 -5.57
C PRO A 70 -7.22 14.88 -6.26
N MET A 71 -7.17 13.56 -6.04
CA MET A 71 -6.16 12.70 -6.65
C MET A 71 -6.77 11.45 -7.24
N ARG A 72 -6.06 10.85 -8.19
CA ARG A 72 -6.22 9.47 -8.60
C ARG A 72 -4.91 8.74 -8.47
N PHE A 73 -4.98 7.46 -8.18
CA PHE A 73 -3.80 6.63 -8.00
C PHE A 73 -3.99 5.25 -8.61
N LYS A 74 -2.88 4.61 -8.93
CA LYS A 74 -2.78 3.21 -9.29
C LYS A 74 -1.55 2.62 -8.63
N SER A 75 -1.74 1.59 -7.81
CA SER A 75 -0.70 0.97 -7.01
C SER A 75 -0.53 -0.49 -7.40
N TYR A 76 0.70 -0.90 -7.62
CA TYR A 76 1.13 -2.25 -7.91
C TYR A 76 1.86 -2.79 -6.70
N HIS A 77 1.49 -3.98 -6.24
CA HIS A 77 2.08 -4.61 -5.07
C HIS A 77 2.61 -5.99 -5.44
N VAL A 78 3.81 -6.29 -4.96
CA VAL A 78 4.34 -7.65 -4.85
C VAL A 78 4.33 -8.02 -3.37
N ALA A 79 3.54 -9.01 -3.02
CA ALA A 79 3.18 -9.37 -1.66
C ALA A 79 4.40 -9.47 -0.71
N GLY A 80 4.50 -8.55 0.26
CA GLY A 80 5.56 -8.49 1.25
C GLY A 80 6.97 -8.21 0.71
N ARG A 81 7.09 -7.62 -0.48
CA ARG A 81 8.38 -7.32 -1.11
C ARG A 81 8.49 -5.90 -1.62
N GLU A 82 7.54 -5.46 -2.42
CA GLU A 82 7.65 -4.22 -3.20
C GLU A 82 6.28 -3.61 -3.44
N PHE A 83 6.25 -2.31 -3.58
CA PHE A 83 5.12 -1.63 -4.19
C PHE A 83 5.60 -0.44 -5.04
N ARG A 84 4.75 -0.04 -5.98
CA ARG A 84 4.84 1.22 -6.69
C ARG A 84 3.45 1.81 -6.84
N ARG A 85 3.28 3.06 -6.44
CA ARG A 85 2.03 3.82 -6.55
C ARG A 85 2.25 5.04 -7.42
N ASP A 86 1.65 5.03 -8.61
CA ASP A 86 1.60 6.20 -9.48
C ASP A 86 0.40 7.07 -9.06
N MET A 87 0.62 8.37 -8.93
CA MET A 87 -0.36 9.33 -8.43
C MET A 87 -0.45 10.56 -9.32
N GLU A 88 -1.65 11.11 -9.45
CA GLU A 88 -1.90 12.40 -10.09
C GLU A 88 -2.78 13.25 -9.18
N LEU A 89 -2.29 14.44 -8.85
CA LEU A 89 -3.09 15.47 -8.18
C LEU A 89 -3.73 16.37 -9.22
N THR A 90 -5.01 16.66 -9.08
CA THR A 90 -5.77 17.26 -10.15
C THR A 90 -6.38 18.60 -9.73
N TRP A 91 -6.62 19.45 -10.74
CA TRP A 91 -7.40 20.67 -10.67
C TRP A 91 -8.38 20.68 -11.82
N PHE A 92 -9.66 20.85 -11.54
CA PHE A 92 -10.74 20.61 -12.50
C PHE A 92 -10.66 19.23 -13.19
N GLY A 93 -10.25 18.19 -12.42
CA GLY A 93 -10.11 16.83 -12.93
C GLY A 93 -8.89 16.60 -13.84
N ARG A 94 -8.09 17.62 -14.13
CA ARG A 94 -6.88 17.53 -14.97
C ARG A 94 -5.63 17.47 -14.10
N PRO A 95 -4.68 16.60 -14.42
CA PRO A 95 -3.41 16.48 -13.67
C PRO A 95 -2.62 17.80 -13.70
N ILE A 96 -2.24 18.28 -12.51
CA ILE A 96 -1.33 19.41 -12.32
C ILE A 96 -0.04 19.00 -11.61
N PHE A 97 -0.07 17.87 -10.87
CA PHE A 97 1.11 17.17 -10.36
C PHE A 97 1.00 15.71 -10.71
N GLN A 98 2.11 15.11 -11.09
CA GLN A 98 2.23 13.68 -11.38
C GLN A 98 3.47 13.14 -10.69
N GLY A 99 3.37 11.95 -10.16
CA GLY A 99 4.50 11.35 -9.49
C GLY A 99 4.21 9.93 -9.03
N TYR A 100 5.13 9.44 -8.25
CA TYR A 100 5.00 8.13 -7.64
C TYR A 100 5.69 8.08 -6.29
N ASP A 101 5.23 7.17 -5.44
CA ASP A 101 5.97 6.60 -4.35
C ASP A 101 6.22 5.11 -4.61
N ALA A 102 7.35 4.59 -4.17
CA ALA A 102 7.72 3.22 -4.42
C ALA A 102 8.71 2.69 -3.40
N TYR A 103 8.53 1.43 -3.02
CA TYR A 103 9.52 0.63 -2.32
C TYR A 103 9.96 -0.51 -3.23
N LEU A 104 11.14 -0.38 -3.83
CA LEU A 104 11.67 -1.31 -4.82
C LEU A 104 13.09 -1.73 -4.45
N GLY A 105 13.35 -3.04 -4.39
CA GLY A 105 14.68 -3.56 -4.07
C GLY A 105 15.20 -3.11 -2.70
N GLY A 106 14.31 -2.84 -1.73
CA GLY A 106 14.68 -2.37 -0.40
C GLY A 106 14.89 -0.85 -0.30
N LYS A 107 14.57 -0.08 -1.36
CA LYS A 107 14.74 1.36 -1.43
C LYS A 107 13.40 2.08 -1.59
N GLY A 108 13.18 3.07 -0.73
CA GLY A 108 12.06 3.99 -0.77
C GLY A 108 12.34 5.18 -1.68
N THR A 109 11.35 5.60 -2.42
CA THR A 109 11.47 6.75 -3.35
C THR A 109 10.15 7.46 -3.50
N LEU A 110 10.13 8.76 -3.23
CA LEU A 110 9.02 9.64 -3.57
C LEU A 110 9.45 10.64 -4.63
N LYS A 111 8.72 10.73 -5.75
CA LYS A 111 8.97 11.72 -6.81
C LYS A 111 7.68 12.33 -7.31
N PHE A 112 7.61 13.66 -7.30
CA PHE A 112 6.52 14.42 -7.88
C PHE A 112 7.06 15.53 -8.77
N THR A 113 6.42 15.69 -9.92
CA THR A 113 6.65 16.81 -10.84
C THR A 113 5.32 17.52 -11.07
N GLY A 114 5.32 18.83 -11.00
CA GLY A 114 4.10 19.60 -11.20
C GLY A 114 4.34 20.93 -11.90
N LEU A 115 3.22 21.61 -12.20
CA LEU A 115 3.20 22.91 -12.84
C LEU A 115 4.08 22.96 -14.10
N PHE A 116 3.90 21.98 -14.98
CA PHE A 116 4.65 21.86 -16.24
C PHE A 116 6.17 21.70 -16.06
N GLY A 117 6.60 21.03 -14.97
CA GLY A 117 8.02 20.81 -14.67
C GLY A 117 8.69 21.90 -13.84
N LEU A 118 7.95 22.96 -13.47
CA LEU A 118 8.49 24.05 -12.65
C LEU A 118 8.69 23.66 -11.18
N LEU A 119 7.93 22.66 -10.71
CA LEU A 119 8.06 22.15 -9.34
C LEU A 119 8.43 20.67 -9.39
N ASN A 120 9.55 20.34 -8.72
CA ASN A 120 10.00 18.97 -8.55
C ASN A 120 10.20 18.70 -7.06
N VAL A 121 9.61 17.62 -6.57
CA VAL A 121 9.79 17.10 -5.21
C VAL A 121 10.38 15.70 -5.34
N SER A 122 11.47 15.45 -4.64
CA SER A 122 12.08 14.12 -4.59
C SER A 122 12.55 13.87 -3.16
N ASP A 123 12.28 12.67 -2.68
CA ASP A 123 12.75 12.21 -1.38
C ASP A 123 13.25 10.78 -1.51
N GLU A 124 14.45 10.53 -0.98
CA GLU A 124 15.14 9.24 -0.99
C GLU A 124 16.05 9.19 0.25
N GLY A 125 16.41 8.00 0.69
CA GLY A 125 17.32 7.80 1.80
C GLY A 125 16.78 6.83 2.84
N GLU A 126 17.53 6.61 3.90
CA GLU A 126 17.24 5.59 4.91
C GLU A 126 15.87 5.77 5.60
N GLU A 127 15.49 7.01 5.92
CA GLU A 127 14.17 7.30 6.51
C GLU A 127 13.03 6.97 5.53
N MET A 128 13.21 7.25 4.23
CA MET A 128 12.25 6.89 3.19
C MET A 128 12.21 5.37 2.99
N ASP A 129 13.35 4.70 2.98
CA ASP A 129 13.45 3.24 2.88
C ASP A 129 12.65 2.57 4.00
N GLN A 130 12.80 3.04 5.24
CA GLN A 130 12.06 2.55 6.40
C GLN A 130 10.57 2.89 6.32
N GLY A 131 10.25 4.14 5.96
CA GLY A 131 8.87 4.61 5.84
C GLY A 131 8.08 3.82 4.80
N ASP A 132 8.62 3.62 3.62
CA ASP A 132 7.95 2.90 2.54
C ASP A 132 7.87 1.39 2.81
N ASN A 133 8.87 0.80 3.47
CA ASN A 133 8.74 -0.57 3.96
C ASN A 133 7.57 -0.70 4.96
N LEU A 134 7.45 0.23 5.90
CA LEU A 134 6.33 0.26 6.85
C LEU A 134 4.99 0.43 6.13
N VAL A 135 4.89 1.35 5.15
CA VAL A 135 3.68 1.57 4.35
C VAL A 135 3.27 0.29 3.63
N MET A 136 4.20 -0.41 2.99
CA MET A 136 3.94 -1.68 2.31
C MET A 136 3.27 -2.71 3.24
N TRP A 137 3.80 -2.89 4.44
CA TRP A 137 3.25 -3.85 5.40
C TRP A 137 1.94 -3.37 6.04
N ALA A 138 1.79 -2.07 6.29
CA ALA A 138 0.56 -1.48 6.82
C ALA A 138 -0.62 -1.53 5.83
N GLU A 139 -0.35 -1.48 4.54
CA GLU A 139 -1.36 -1.59 3.49
C GLU A 139 -1.67 -3.04 3.08
N ALA A 140 -0.82 -4.01 3.45
CA ALA A 140 -1.01 -5.42 3.09
C ALA A 140 -2.37 -6.01 3.52
N PRO A 141 -3.03 -5.62 4.65
CA PRO A 141 -4.40 -6.06 4.96
C PRO A 141 -5.42 -5.78 3.87
N PHE A 142 -5.21 -4.73 3.07
CA PHE A 142 -6.13 -4.28 2.02
C PHE A 142 -5.67 -4.68 0.62
N THR A 143 -4.40 -4.88 0.41
CA THR A 143 -3.81 -5.13 -0.91
C THR A 143 -3.45 -6.60 -1.14
N THR A 144 -2.75 -7.19 -0.19
CA THR A 144 -2.24 -8.57 -0.25
C THR A 144 -2.42 -9.30 1.09
N PRO A 145 -3.66 -9.44 1.60
CA PRO A 145 -3.91 -9.93 2.96
C PRO A 145 -3.34 -11.33 3.23
N SER A 146 -3.31 -12.20 2.22
CA SER A 146 -2.71 -13.53 2.38
C SER A 146 -1.21 -13.50 2.69
N ALA A 147 -0.50 -12.46 2.27
CA ALA A 147 0.92 -12.31 2.59
C ALA A 147 1.18 -12.17 4.10
N LEU A 148 0.21 -11.66 4.85
CA LEU A 148 0.35 -11.47 6.29
C LEU A 148 0.25 -12.77 7.10
N VAL A 149 -0.28 -13.82 6.51
CA VAL A 149 -0.49 -15.12 7.17
C VAL A 149 0.23 -16.28 6.48
N LEU A 150 0.57 -16.14 5.20
CA LEU A 150 1.24 -17.19 4.42
C LEU A 150 2.72 -16.89 4.12
N ASN A 151 3.17 -15.66 4.34
CA ASN A 151 4.55 -15.26 4.05
C ASN A 151 5.43 -15.48 5.29
N SER A 152 6.49 -16.27 5.14
CA SER A 152 7.44 -16.56 6.21
C SER A 152 8.27 -15.35 6.68
N ARG A 153 8.25 -14.24 5.95
CA ARG A 153 8.91 -12.98 6.35
C ARG A 153 8.11 -12.19 7.38
N ALA A 154 6.80 -12.43 7.48
CA ALA A 154 5.94 -11.81 8.48
C ALA A 154 5.66 -12.81 9.60
N ARG A 155 5.76 -12.39 10.85
CA ARG A 155 5.36 -13.19 12.00
C ARG A 155 4.49 -12.37 12.94
N TRP A 156 3.64 -13.08 13.67
CA TRP A 156 2.73 -12.48 14.61
C TRP A 156 3.11 -12.82 16.04
N GLU A 157 3.13 -11.81 16.90
CA GLU A 157 3.36 -11.98 18.34
C GLU A 157 2.07 -11.60 19.08
N PRO A 158 1.54 -12.47 19.96
CA PRO A 158 0.36 -12.16 20.75
C PRO A 158 0.67 -11.04 21.74
N ILE A 159 -0.26 -10.08 21.90
CA ILE A 159 -0.22 -9.06 22.95
C ILE A 159 -1.29 -9.39 24.00
N ASP A 160 -2.54 -9.53 23.56
CA ASP A 160 -3.68 -9.90 24.42
C ASP A 160 -4.79 -10.59 23.59
N ALA A 161 -5.99 -10.72 24.16
CA ALA A 161 -7.13 -11.37 23.50
C ALA A 161 -7.69 -10.58 22.28
N ARG A 162 -7.27 -9.33 22.07
CA ARG A 162 -7.79 -8.43 21.02
C ARG A 162 -6.71 -7.91 20.10
N ALA A 163 -5.45 -7.96 20.51
CA ALA A 163 -4.32 -7.36 19.81
C ALA A 163 -3.19 -8.35 19.59
N ALA A 164 -2.52 -8.19 18.47
CA ALA A 164 -1.29 -8.89 18.14
C ALA A 164 -0.32 -7.91 17.44
N ARG A 165 0.95 -8.21 17.51
CA ARG A 165 2.01 -7.44 16.86
C ARG A 165 2.43 -8.15 15.59
N LEU A 166 2.41 -7.45 14.47
CA LEU A 166 3.05 -7.88 13.24
C LEU A 166 4.53 -7.49 13.31
N VAL A 167 5.39 -8.44 13.10
CA VAL A 167 6.85 -8.24 13.01
C VAL A 167 7.30 -8.61 11.62
N PHE A 168 7.98 -7.69 10.96
CA PHE A 168 8.43 -7.82 9.57
C PHE A 168 9.89 -7.35 9.43
N PRO A 169 10.63 -7.87 8.43
CA PRO A 169 12.03 -7.52 8.25
C PRO A 169 12.20 -6.15 7.59
N PHE A 170 13.22 -5.44 8.06
CA PHE A 170 13.79 -4.28 7.37
C PHE A 170 15.31 -4.35 7.52
N GLU A 171 16.06 -4.40 6.43
CA GLU A 171 17.51 -4.65 6.43
C GLU A 171 17.87 -5.90 7.27
N ASP A 172 18.80 -5.77 8.22
CA ASP A 172 19.20 -6.84 9.14
C ASP A 172 18.37 -6.86 10.44
N GLY A 173 17.38 -5.99 10.56
CA GLY A 173 16.51 -5.86 11.73
C GLY A 173 15.06 -6.29 11.47
N ASN A 174 14.28 -6.30 12.57
CA ASN A 174 12.84 -6.53 12.53
C ASN A 174 12.12 -5.34 13.14
N TYR A 175 11.12 -4.82 12.46
CA TYR A 175 10.29 -3.71 12.94
C TYR A 175 8.91 -4.19 13.35
N PRO A 176 8.43 -3.84 14.55
CA PRO A 176 7.10 -4.20 15.01
C PRO A 176 6.06 -3.16 14.59
N LEU A 177 4.95 -3.62 14.05
CA LEU A 177 3.72 -2.87 13.88
C LEU A 177 2.64 -3.48 14.78
N THR A 178 2.07 -2.68 15.67
CA THR A 178 0.95 -3.13 16.52
C THR A 178 -0.38 -2.90 15.79
N VAL A 179 -1.19 -3.93 15.66
CA VAL A 179 -2.48 -3.93 14.97
C VAL A 179 -3.56 -4.41 15.93
#